data_47c3f0381d7dadae0cd98a67411b9b46
#
_entry.id   47c3f0381d7dadae0cd98a67411b9b46
#
_cell.length_a   1.000
_cell.length_b   1.000
_cell.length_c   1.000
_cell.angle_alpha   90.00
_cell.angle_beta   90.00
_cell.angle_gamma   90.00
#
_symmetry.space_group_name_H-M   'P 1'
#
loop_
_entity.id
_entity.type
_entity.pdbx_description
1 polymer ?
#
loop_
_entity_poly.entity_id
_entity_poly.type
_entity_poly.pdbx_seq_one_letter_code
_entity_poly.pdbx_strand_id
1 'polypeptide(L)'
;LYNSAKRVYNCSGSDVYEGDENVYRDDWKLPQEVERFLEDELAYSCFPIRNGLHIEHRPGTVNFSILGRGKDPTVGREEYIKWDKERMEREDIADRVRNQFPDLYVALGGQTGLDIAPMGGGKEQIIRDFEGGVKFYGDRMDKGGNDYSLAMAIRDKKLGETFHVYDYKHTWELLEYETT
;
A
#
# COMPACT_ATOMS: atom_id res chain seq x y z
N LEU A 1 -8.36 17.17 8.28
CA LEU A 1 -8.93 15.93 7.69
C LEU A 1 -9.24 14.89 8.77
N TYR A 2 -8.31 14.56 9.68
CA TYR A 2 -8.54 13.55 10.74
C TYR A 2 -9.78 13.86 11.59
N ASN A 3 -9.98 15.12 11.98
CA ASN A 3 -11.11 15.53 12.83
C ASN A 3 -12.46 15.57 12.10
N SER A 4 -12.48 15.42 10.77
CA SER A 4 -13.70 15.46 9.95
C SER A 4 -14.12 14.07 9.45
N ALA A 5 -13.22 13.09 9.52
CA ALA A 5 -13.51 11.73 9.11
C ALA A 5 -14.12 10.94 10.27
N LYS A 6 -15.18 10.18 10.00
CA LYS A 6 -15.78 9.29 11.00
C LYS A 6 -14.80 8.18 11.38
N ARG A 7 -14.05 7.65 10.41
CA ARG A 7 -13.08 6.57 10.59
C ARG A 7 -11.90 6.76 9.66
N VAL A 8 -10.70 6.46 10.14
CA VAL A 8 -9.44 6.54 9.39
C VAL A 8 -8.78 5.18 9.34
N TYR A 9 -8.49 4.70 8.14
CA TYR A 9 -7.85 3.42 7.88
C TYR A 9 -6.39 3.64 7.48
N ASN A 10 -5.48 3.35 8.39
CA ASN A 10 -4.04 3.34 8.13
C ASN A 10 -3.57 1.93 7.77
N CYS A 11 -2.38 1.81 7.20
CA CYS A 11 -1.73 0.52 6.89
C CYS A 11 -2.68 -0.46 6.17
N SER A 12 -3.35 0.03 5.11
CA SER A 12 -4.31 -0.75 4.33
C SER A 12 -5.52 -1.29 5.13
N GLY A 13 -5.84 -0.66 6.28
CA GLY A 13 -6.94 -1.09 7.15
C GLY A 13 -6.51 -1.96 8.33
N SER A 14 -5.21 -2.13 8.54
CA SER A 14 -4.65 -2.87 9.69
C SER A 14 -4.47 -2.01 10.94
N ASP A 15 -4.69 -0.70 10.85
CA ASP A 15 -4.64 0.25 11.97
C ASP A 15 -5.76 1.28 11.77
N VAL A 16 -6.80 1.22 12.59
CA VAL A 16 -8.05 1.97 12.38
C VAL A 16 -8.37 2.86 13.57
N TYR A 17 -8.75 4.09 13.29
CA TYR A 17 -9.12 5.08 14.28
C TYR A 17 -10.53 5.62 14.04
N GLU A 18 -11.23 5.90 15.14
CA GLU A 18 -12.45 6.72 15.20
C GLU A 18 -12.16 7.93 16.11
N GLY A 19 -12.07 9.11 15.51
CA GLY A 19 -11.50 10.26 16.21
C GLY A 19 -10.08 9.97 16.68
N ASP A 20 -9.83 10.13 17.98
CA ASP A 20 -8.52 9.86 18.62
C ASP A 20 -8.39 8.42 19.17
N GLU A 21 -9.45 7.61 19.09
CA GLU A 21 -9.45 6.24 19.60
C GLU A 21 -8.98 5.24 18.54
N ASN A 22 -8.01 4.40 18.90
CA ASN A 22 -7.61 3.26 18.07
C ASN A 22 -8.58 2.11 18.30
N VAL A 23 -9.46 1.85 17.32
CA VAL A 23 -10.53 0.85 17.40
C VAL A 23 -10.12 -0.53 16.86
N TYR A 24 -9.04 -0.58 16.09
CA TYR A 24 -8.47 -1.82 15.58
C TYR A 24 -6.99 -1.65 15.27
N ARG A 25 -6.18 -2.63 15.68
CA ARG A 25 -4.77 -2.74 15.29
C ARG A 25 -4.38 -4.20 15.13
N ASP A 26 -3.89 -4.53 13.96
CA ASP A 26 -3.33 -5.83 13.65
C ASP A 26 -1.90 -5.94 14.21
N ASP A 27 -1.59 -7.04 14.91
CA ASP A 27 -0.29 -7.32 15.50
C ASP A 27 0.57 -8.32 14.71
N TRP A 28 0.16 -8.65 13.48
CA TRP A 28 0.90 -9.54 12.60
C TRP A 28 2.36 -9.11 12.47
N LYS A 29 3.25 -10.10 12.44
CA LYS A 29 4.70 -9.92 12.29
C LYS A 29 5.18 -10.64 11.06
N LEU A 30 6.12 -10.00 10.35
CA LEU A 30 6.80 -10.64 9.24
C LEU A 30 7.53 -11.90 9.71
N PRO A 31 7.33 -13.08 9.07
CA PRO A 31 8.11 -14.26 9.38
C PRO A 31 9.60 -14.04 9.16
N GLN A 32 10.44 -14.57 10.06
CA GLN A 32 11.89 -14.35 10.01
C GLN A 32 12.54 -14.82 8.70
N GLU A 33 11.99 -15.87 8.10
CA GLU A 33 12.46 -16.38 6.81
C GLU A 33 12.22 -15.39 5.66
N VAL A 34 11.09 -14.67 5.70
CA VAL A 34 10.77 -13.60 4.73
C VAL A 34 11.69 -12.40 4.95
N GLU A 35 11.92 -12.03 6.21
CA GLU A 35 12.82 -10.93 6.55
C GLU A 35 14.24 -11.18 6.01
N ARG A 36 14.79 -12.38 6.21
CA ARG A 36 16.09 -12.79 5.65
C ARG A 36 16.10 -12.74 4.12
N PHE A 37 15.03 -13.21 3.49
CA PHE A 37 14.91 -13.13 2.04
C PHE A 37 14.97 -11.67 1.54
N LEU A 38 14.29 -10.75 2.21
CA LEU A 38 14.32 -9.32 1.86
C LEU A 38 15.70 -8.68 2.12
N GLU A 39 16.42 -9.12 3.17
CA GLU A 39 17.81 -8.72 3.42
C GLU A 39 18.73 -9.18 2.30
N ASP A 40 18.56 -10.41 1.78
CA ASP A 40 19.31 -10.92 0.65
C ASP A 40 18.99 -10.12 -0.62
N GLU A 41 17.73 -9.82 -0.91
CA GLU A 41 17.33 -8.96 -2.04
C GLU A 41 17.96 -7.55 -1.95
N LEU A 42 18.01 -6.99 -0.74
CA LEU A 42 18.70 -5.72 -0.49
C LEU A 42 20.20 -5.81 -0.78
N ALA A 43 20.84 -6.91 -0.40
CA ALA A 43 22.27 -7.14 -0.64
C ALA A 43 22.59 -7.37 -2.12
N TYR A 44 21.72 -8.02 -2.87
CA TYR A 44 21.89 -8.27 -4.31
C TYR A 44 21.60 -7.08 -5.19
N SER A 45 20.81 -6.10 -4.72
CA SER A 45 20.49 -4.92 -5.51
C SER A 45 21.73 -4.08 -5.83
N CYS A 46 21.92 -3.79 -7.11
CA CYS A 46 23.00 -2.92 -7.59
C CYS A 46 22.67 -1.43 -7.54
N PHE A 47 21.50 -1.03 -7.05
CA PHE A 47 21.18 0.39 -6.88
C PHE A 47 22.11 1.00 -5.81
N PRO A 48 22.83 2.10 -6.10
CA PRO A 48 23.95 2.53 -5.26
C PRO A 48 23.56 3.35 -4.02
N ILE A 49 22.35 3.92 -3.99
CA ILE A 49 21.92 4.80 -2.91
C ILE A 49 21.12 4.01 -1.87
N ARG A 50 21.49 4.16 -0.61
CA ARG A 50 20.78 3.62 0.56
C ARG A 50 20.43 4.76 1.50
N ASN A 51 19.13 4.89 1.86
CA ASN A 51 18.63 6.02 2.63
C ASN A 51 17.77 5.54 3.81
N GLY A 52 18.41 5.16 4.90
CA GLY A 52 17.75 4.86 6.16
C GLY A 52 17.19 3.42 6.27
N LEU A 53 15.94 3.28 6.73
CA LEU A 53 15.34 1.99 7.03
C LEU A 53 14.81 1.30 5.77
N HIS A 54 15.20 0.05 5.54
CA HIS A 54 14.83 -0.73 4.36
C HIS A 54 13.61 -1.64 4.59
N ILE A 55 13.46 -2.16 5.80
CA ILE A 55 12.32 -2.97 6.24
C ILE A 55 11.63 -2.22 7.35
N GLU A 56 10.47 -1.63 7.07
CA GLU A 56 9.69 -0.84 8.03
C GLU A 56 8.47 -1.63 8.48
N HIS A 57 8.49 -2.09 9.74
CA HIS A 57 7.36 -2.77 10.36
C HIS A 57 6.28 -1.78 10.75
N ARG A 58 5.05 -2.08 10.37
CA ARG A 58 3.84 -1.32 10.65
C ARG A 58 2.76 -2.26 11.18
N PRO A 59 1.67 -1.75 11.77
CA PRO A 59 0.54 -2.60 12.10
C PRO A 59 0.07 -3.45 10.91
N GLY A 60 0.08 -4.77 11.04
CA GLY A 60 -0.39 -5.73 10.06
C GLY A 60 0.31 -5.75 8.70
N THR A 61 1.40 -5.00 8.53
CA THR A 61 2.11 -4.89 7.24
C THR A 61 3.57 -4.52 7.41
N VAL A 62 4.36 -4.78 6.39
CA VAL A 62 5.76 -4.35 6.29
C VAL A 62 5.95 -3.62 4.98
N ASN A 63 6.65 -2.48 5.01
CA ASN A 63 7.11 -1.83 3.79
C ASN A 63 8.59 -2.13 3.58
N PHE A 64 8.92 -2.72 2.44
CA PHE A 64 10.28 -2.98 2.00
C PHE A 64 10.69 -2.00 0.91
N SER A 65 11.91 -1.47 0.98
CA SER A 65 12.44 -0.55 -0.04
C SER A 65 13.95 -0.69 -0.22
N ILE A 66 14.38 -0.90 -1.45
CA ILE A 66 15.81 -0.91 -1.83
C ILE A 66 16.44 0.46 -1.56
N LEU A 67 15.75 1.54 -1.88
CA LEU A 67 16.20 2.89 -1.52
C LEU A 67 16.27 3.07 0.00
N GLY A 68 15.26 2.58 0.71
CA GLY A 68 15.06 2.81 2.14
C GLY A 68 14.24 4.07 2.45
N ARG A 69 13.97 4.31 3.74
CA ARG A 69 13.22 5.45 4.27
C ARG A 69 14.06 6.22 5.28
N GLY A 70 14.76 7.25 4.80
CA GLY A 70 15.52 8.17 5.63
C GLY A 70 14.70 9.36 6.14
N LYS A 71 15.34 10.20 6.95
CA LYS A 71 14.73 11.44 7.47
C LYS A 71 14.35 12.41 6.36
N ASP A 72 15.17 12.49 5.31
CA ASP A 72 14.87 13.24 4.10
C ASP A 72 14.35 12.27 3.03
N PRO A 73 13.04 12.30 2.72
CA PRO A 73 12.43 11.38 1.76
C PRO A 73 12.77 11.69 0.30
N THR A 74 13.46 12.80 0.02
CA THR A 74 13.83 13.21 -1.35
C THR A 74 15.15 12.59 -1.80
N VAL A 75 16.05 12.24 -0.86
CA VAL A 75 17.38 11.68 -1.15
C VAL A 75 17.27 10.36 -1.92
N GLY A 76 17.79 10.35 -3.15
CA GLY A 76 17.83 9.18 -4.02
C GLY A 76 16.51 8.76 -4.63
N ARG A 77 15.41 9.49 -4.38
CA ARG A 77 14.07 9.11 -4.80
C ARG A 77 13.88 9.15 -6.31
N GLU A 78 14.29 10.24 -6.94
CA GLU A 78 14.18 10.39 -8.40
C GLU A 78 15.07 9.39 -9.13
N GLU A 79 16.29 9.19 -8.62
CA GLU A 79 17.24 8.22 -9.14
C GLU A 79 16.69 6.79 -9.04
N TYR A 80 16.05 6.43 -7.91
CA TYR A 80 15.45 5.11 -7.76
C TYR A 80 14.23 4.92 -8.67
N ILE A 81 13.38 5.91 -8.81
CA ILE A 81 12.23 5.85 -9.72
C ILE A 81 12.69 5.59 -11.16
N LYS A 82 13.75 6.29 -11.60
CA LYS A 82 14.33 6.07 -12.93
C LYS A 82 14.93 4.68 -13.06
N TRP A 83 15.72 4.26 -12.07
CA TRP A 83 16.32 2.91 -12.01
C TRP A 83 15.27 1.81 -12.10
N ASP A 84 14.24 1.90 -11.27
CA ASP A 84 13.16 0.90 -11.21
C ASP A 84 12.34 0.86 -12.50
N LYS A 85 12.08 2.02 -13.13
CA LYS A 85 11.41 2.10 -14.42
C LYS A 85 12.15 1.37 -15.54
N GLU A 86 13.49 1.40 -15.50
CA GLU A 86 14.34 0.75 -16.50
C GLU A 86 14.56 -0.74 -16.22
N ARG A 87 14.53 -1.15 -14.96
CA ARG A 87 14.94 -2.48 -14.51
C ARG A 87 13.83 -3.35 -13.95
N MET A 88 12.67 -2.74 -13.66
CA MET A 88 11.52 -3.44 -13.06
C MET A 88 11.86 -4.14 -11.73
N GLU A 89 12.85 -3.60 -10.98
CA GLU A 89 13.44 -4.27 -9.81
C GLU A 89 12.39 -4.58 -8.73
N ARG A 90 11.47 -3.63 -8.45
CA ARG A 90 10.40 -3.88 -7.47
C ARG A 90 9.42 -4.96 -7.91
N GLU A 91 9.05 -4.98 -9.19
CA GLU A 91 8.15 -6.01 -9.75
C GLU A 91 8.82 -7.39 -9.64
N ASP A 92 10.09 -7.50 -10.04
CA ASP A 92 10.85 -8.74 -9.97
C ASP A 92 11.01 -9.25 -8.53
N ILE A 93 11.29 -8.36 -7.56
CA ILE A 93 11.33 -8.73 -6.14
C ILE A 93 9.95 -9.17 -5.67
N ALA A 94 8.89 -8.42 -6.00
CA ALA A 94 7.53 -8.76 -5.62
C ALA A 94 7.12 -10.16 -6.14
N ASP A 95 7.48 -10.48 -7.38
CA ASP A 95 7.20 -11.78 -7.98
C ASP A 95 7.97 -12.91 -7.29
N ARG A 96 9.24 -12.68 -6.94
CA ARG A 96 10.01 -13.67 -6.17
C ARG A 96 9.42 -13.92 -4.77
N VAL A 97 9.00 -12.85 -4.07
CA VAL A 97 8.31 -12.98 -2.77
C VAL A 97 7.00 -13.76 -2.92
N ARG A 98 6.14 -13.42 -3.88
CA ARG A 98 4.87 -14.12 -4.15
C ARG A 98 5.07 -15.60 -4.46
N ASN A 99 6.09 -15.92 -5.25
CA ASN A 99 6.40 -17.31 -5.64
C ASN A 99 6.93 -18.14 -4.48
N GLN A 100 7.77 -17.55 -3.63
CA GLN A 100 8.39 -18.26 -2.51
C GLN A 100 7.49 -18.32 -1.28
N PHE A 101 6.65 -17.29 -1.08
CA PHE A 101 5.77 -17.14 0.09
C PHE A 101 4.31 -16.87 -0.36
N PRO A 102 3.61 -17.90 -0.88
CA PRO A 102 2.28 -17.71 -1.48
C PRO A 102 1.19 -17.27 -0.50
N ASP A 103 1.44 -17.39 0.81
CA ASP A 103 0.53 -16.93 1.87
C ASP A 103 0.66 -15.42 2.17
N LEU A 104 1.54 -14.72 1.43
CA LEU A 104 1.72 -13.28 1.56
C LEU A 104 1.05 -12.51 0.42
N TYR A 105 0.41 -11.42 0.80
CA TYR A 105 0.00 -10.35 -0.10
C TYR A 105 1.19 -9.41 -0.34
N VAL A 106 1.51 -9.14 -1.59
CA VAL A 106 2.59 -8.20 -1.96
C VAL A 106 2.08 -7.26 -3.04
N ALA A 107 2.20 -5.96 -2.79
CA ALA A 107 1.84 -4.91 -3.73
C ALA A 107 2.94 -3.86 -3.87
N LEU A 108 3.00 -3.19 -5.02
CA LEU A 108 3.87 -2.04 -5.22
C LEU A 108 3.37 -0.88 -4.37
N GLY A 109 4.11 -0.54 -3.32
CA GLY A 109 3.82 0.53 -2.37
C GLY A 109 4.41 1.87 -2.79
N GLY A 110 3.57 2.84 -3.13
CA GLY A 110 4.03 4.15 -3.58
C GLY A 110 5.00 4.07 -4.77
N GLN A 111 6.08 4.88 -4.74
CA GLN A 111 7.02 4.98 -5.84
C GLN A 111 8.32 4.18 -5.65
N THR A 112 8.63 3.76 -4.42
CA THR A 112 9.96 3.21 -4.09
C THR A 112 9.93 1.96 -3.21
N GLY A 113 8.75 1.46 -2.84
CA GLY A 113 8.61 0.35 -1.90
C GLY A 113 7.70 -0.77 -2.38
N LEU A 114 7.67 -1.82 -1.59
CA LEU A 114 6.71 -2.92 -1.63
C LEU A 114 5.97 -2.95 -0.29
N ASP A 115 4.65 -3.11 -0.33
CA ASP A 115 3.86 -3.37 0.86
C ASP A 115 3.59 -4.87 0.94
N ILE A 116 3.96 -5.49 2.06
CA ILE A 116 3.88 -6.93 2.33
C ILE A 116 2.99 -7.15 3.55
N ALA A 117 2.02 -8.03 3.42
CA ALA A 117 1.05 -8.35 4.48
C ALA A 117 0.68 -9.85 4.39
N PRO A 118 -0.04 -10.42 5.36
CA PRO A 118 -0.65 -11.72 5.17
C PRO A 118 -1.68 -11.67 4.03
N MET A 119 -1.99 -12.81 3.42
CA MET A 119 -3.01 -12.88 2.37
C MET A 119 -4.35 -12.33 2.90
N GLY A 120 -4.98 -11.43 2.12
CA GLY A 120 -6.16 -10.68 2.55
C GLY A 120 -5.87 -9.42 3.37
N GLY A 121 -4.59 -9.12 3.64
CA GLY A 121 -4.16 -7.89 4.33
C GLY A 121 -4.00 -6.66 3.44
N GLY A 122 -4.50 -6.71 2.20
CA GLY A 122 -4.56 -5.55 1.32
C GLY A 122 -5.69 -4.58 1.69
N LYS A 123 -5.86 -3.51 0.89
CA LYS A 123 -6.90 -2.51 1.16
C LYS A 123 -8.33 -3.07 1.13
N GLU A 124 -8.55 -4.20 0.46
CA GLU A 124 -9.84 -4.89 0.41
C GLU A 124 -10.38 -5.27 1.78
N GLN A 125 -9.53 -5.44 2.79
CA GLN A 125 -9.97 -5.78 4.14
C GLN A 125 -10.90 -4.74 4.77
N ILE A 126 -10.85 -3.47 4.33
CA ILE A 126 -11.70 -2.40 4.90
C ILE A 126 -13.18 -2.58 4.57
N ILE A 127 -13.53 -3.38 3.55
CA ILE A 127 -14.94 -3.64 3.20
C ILE A 127 -15.72 -4.33 4.32
N ARG A 128 -15.03 -4.95 5.30
CA ARG A 128 -15.68 -5.55 6.49
C ARG A 128 -16.54 -4.57 7.27
N ASP A 129 -16.25 -3.27 7.14
CA ASP A 129 -16.93 -2.21 7.89
C ASP A 129 -18.07 -1.55 7.09
N PHE A 130 -18.39 -2.06 5.88
CA PHE A 130 -19.40 -1.48 5.00
C PHE A 130 -20.43 -2.51 4.54
N GLU A 131 -21.71 -2.13 4.65
CA GLU A 131 -22.85 -2.95 4.18
C GLU A 131 -23.33 -2.52 2.78
N GLY A 132 -22.95 -1.33 2.32
CA GLY A 132 -23.31 -0.76 1.01
C GLY A 132 -23.17 0.75 0.97
N GLY A 133 -23.55 1.35 -0.17
CA GLY A 133 -23.52 2.80 -0.37
C GLY A 133 -22.10 3.39 -0.44
N VAL A 134 -21.09 2.58 -0.80
CA VAL A 134 -19.70 2.98 -0.86
C VAL A 134 -19.44 3.75 -2.16
N LYS A 135 -18.82 4.93 -2.05
CA LYS A 135 -18.18 5.62 -3.16
C LYS A 135 -16.68 5.67 -2.89
N PHE A 136 -15.92 4.96 -3.69
CA PHE A 136 -14.47 4.85 -3.53
C PHE A 136 -13.74 5.62 -4.62
N TYR A 137 -12.87 6.55 -4.21
CA TYR A 137 -12.00 7.34 -5.10
C TYR A 137 -10.56 6.90 -4.90
N GLY A 138 -9.90 6.39 -5.95
CA GLY A 138 -8.53 5.88 -5.90
C GLY A 138 -7.74 6.21 -7.15
N ASP A 139 -6.42 6.39 -7.01
CA ASP A 139 -5.52 6.75 -8.10
C ASP A 139 -4.76 5.54 -8.69
N ARG A 140 -4.79 4.40 -8.02
CA ARG A 140 -4.05 3.19 -8.41
C ARG A 140 -4.96 1.96 -8.48
N MET A 141 -6.05 2.08 -9.26
CA MET A 141 -7.05 1.02 -9.43
C MET A 141 -6.73 0.03 -10.56
N ASP A 142 -5.64 0.22 -11.31
CA ASP A 142 -5.18 -0.71 -12.33
C ASP A 142 -4.57 -1.96 -11.69
N LYS A 143 -4.55 -3.07 -12.45
CA LYS A 143 -3.96 -4.33 -12.00
C LYS A 143 -2.50 -4.11 -11.55
N GLY A 144 -2.21 -4.48 -10.31
CA GLY A 144 -0.91 -4.24 -9.65
C GLY A 144 -0.85 -2.94 -8.84
N GLY A 145 -1.82 -2.04 -8.96
CA GLY A 145 -1.96 -0.87 -8.09
C GLY A 145 -2.50 -1.25 -6.70
N ASN A 146 -2.17 -0.46 -5.71
CA ASN A 146 -2.55 -0.73 -4.31
C ASN A 146 -4.04 -0.47 -4.00
N ASP A 147 -4.79 0.17 -4.92
CA ASP A 147 -6.23 0.39 -4.80
C ASP A 147 -7.05 -0.68 -5.55
N TYR A 148 -6.37 -1.51 -6.37
CA TYR A 148 -7.01 -2.50 -7.22
C TYR A 148 -7.85 -3.50 -6.42
N SER A 149 -7.29 -4.07 -5.36
CA SER A 149 -7.96 -5.09 -4.54
C SER A 149 -9.25 -4.55 -3.90
N LEU A 150 -9.21 -3.31 -3.37
CA LEU A 150 -10.39 -2.67 -2.80
C LEU A 150 -11.44 -2.35 -3.86
N ALA A 151 -11.04 -1.80 -5.00
CA ALA A 151 -11.97 -1.50 -6.10
C ALA A 151 -12.68 -2.76 -6.60
N MET A 152 -11.95 -3.86 -6.77
CA MET A 152 -12.53 -5.15 -7.14
C MET A 152 -13.47 -5.69 -6.06
N ALA A 153 -13.08 -5.64 -4.79
CA ALA A 153 -13.90 -6.13 -3.68
C ALA A 153 -15.24 -5.36 -3.57
N ILE A 154 -15.22 -4.03 -3.77
CA ILE A 154 -16.45 -3.21 -3.80
C ILE A 154 -17.37 -3.65 -4.94
N ARG A 155 -16.83 -3.86 -6.13
CA ARG A 155 -17.59 -4.28 -7.33
C ARG A 155 -18.16 -5.69 -7.18
N ASP A 156 -17.34 -6.65 -6.78
CA ASP A 156 -17.72 -8.06 -6.66
C ASP A 156 -18.80 -8.27 -5.61
N LYS A 157 -18.71 -7.56 -4.49
CA LYS A 157 -19.71 -7.59 -3.41
C LYS A 157 -20.88 -6.61 -3.63
N LYS A 158 -20.87 -5.84 -4.73
CA LYS A 158 -21.91 -4.85 -5.05
C LYS A 158 -22.16 -3.84 -3.92
N LEU A 159 -21.07 -3.42 -3.26
CA LEU A 159 -21.15 -2.48 -2.14
C LEU A 159 -21.35 -1.03 -2.58
N GLY A 160 -21.07 -0.70 -3.84
CA GLY A 160 -21.19 0.66 -4.38
C GLY A 160 -20.39 0.90 -5.65
N GLU A 161 -19.90 2.11 -5.80
CA GLU A 161 -19.25 2.61 -7.00
C GLU A 161 -17.76 2.93 -6.75
N THR A 162 -16.96 2.86 -7.82
CA THR A 162 -15.54 3.17 -7.76
C THR A 162 -15.19 4.21 -8.82
N PHE A 163 -14.45 5.25 -8.43
CA PHE A 163 -14.08 6.37 -9.28
C PHE A 163 -12.55 6.47 -9.35
N HIS A 164 -12.00 6.28 -10.56
CA HIS A 164 -10.58 6.52 -10.78
C HIS A 164 -10.31 8.02 -10.79
N VAL A 165 -9.35 8.45 -9.98
CA VAL A 165 -8.90 9.85 -9.88
C VAL A 165 -7.41 9.94 -10.19
N TYR A 166 -6.95 11.12 -10.60
CA TYR A 166 -5.53 11.34 -10.91
C TYR A 166 -4.77 11.94 -9.72
N ASP A 167 -5.49 12.75 -8.93
CA ASP A 167 -4.97 13.40 -7.73
C ASP A 167 -6.13 13.87 -6.83
N TYR A 168 -5.77 14.50 -5.71
CA TYR A 168 -6.76 15.02 -4.76
C TYR A 168 -7.64 16.14 -5.35
N LYS A 169 -7.17 16.91 -6.34
CA LYS A 169 -7.95 17.98 -6.98
C LYS A 169 -9.07 17.39 -7.81
N HIS A 170 -8.75 16.36 -8.60
CA HIS A 170 -9.75 15.62 -9.37
C HIS A 170 -10.80 14.97 -8.45
N THR A 171 -10.40 14.49 -7.27
CA THR A 171 -11.36 14.01 -6.26
C THR A 171 -12.34 15.11 -5.83
N TRP A 172 -11.85 16.33 -5.55
CA TRP A 172 -12.70 17.46 -5.17
C TRP A 172 -13.63 17.88 -6.30
N GLU A 173 -13.16 17.93 -7.52
CA GLU A 173 -14.00 18.24 -8.70
C GLU A 173 -15.17 17.27 -8.83
N LEU A 174 -14.95 15.97 -8.66
CA LEU A 174 -16.02 14.97 -8.69
C LEU A 174 -17.02 15.12 -7.55
N LEU A 175 -16.54 15.42 -6.34
CA LEU A 175 -17.40 15.62 -5.16
C LEU A 175 -18.28 16.89 -5.29
N GLU A 176 -17.77 17.97 -5.88
CA GLU A 176 -18.55 19.20 -6.14
C GLU A 176 -19.67 18.96 -7.16
N TYR A 177 -19.42 18.15 -8.18
CA TYR A 177 -20.44 17.75 -9.16
C TYR A 177 -21.60 16.97 -8.55
N GLU A 178 -21.35 16.16 -7.50
CA GLU A 178 -22.38 15.36 -6.86
C GLU A 178 -23.25 16.14 -5.86
N THR A 179 -22.80 17.32 -5.44
CA THR A 179 -23.53 18.18 -4.47
C THR A 179 -24.36 19.27 -5.13
N THR A 180 -24.33 19.36 -6.48
CA THR A 180 -25.11 20.34 -7.28
C THR A 180 -26.29 19.69 -7.93
#